data_2d39b9ffcf4c674adaab3c5ca914f729
#
_entry.id   2d39b9ffcf4c674adaab3c5ca914f729
#
_cell.length_a   1.000
_cell.length_b   1.000
_cell.length_c   1.000
_cell.angle_alpha   90.00
_cell.angle_beta   90.00
_cell.angle_gamma   90.00
#
_symmetry.space_group_name_H-M   'P 1'
#
loop_
_entity.id
_entity.type
_entity.pdbx_description
1 polymer ?
#
loop_
_entity_poly.entity_id
_entity_poly.type
_entity_poly.pdbx_seq_one_letter_code
_entity_poly.pdbx_strand_id
1 'polypeptide(L)'
;MTTEVSYRAALTSDMDSLLQLMRALQQDDPWSVPFREELVRESVQELLLNPFRGRVYLILDADTAIGYLVLSFDFSLEYAGINAWIDELFVRPELRGQGIGSKTLEFAAQAAREHGAKVLHLEVNRGNRAIHLYRRHGFADHDRYLLSKWLIDGPSLSG
;
A
#
# COMPACT_ATOMS: atom_id res chain seq x y z
N MET A 1 -0.68 25.37 -5.13
CA MET A 1 -2.02 24.92 -4.69
C MET A 1 -1.90 23.49 -4.20
N THR A 2 -2.40 23.21 -3.03
CA THR A 2 -2.49 21.82 -2.54
C THR A 2 -3.75 21.19 -3.13
N THR A 3 -3.57 20.15 -3.93
CA THR A 3 -4.71 19.36 -4.44
C THR A 3 -5.51 18.82 -3.26
N GLU A 4 -6.80 19.10 -3.22
CA GLU A 4 -7.70 18.53 -2.22
C GLU A 4 -8.06 17.12 -2.67
N VAL A 5 -7.58 16.14 -1.93
CA VAL A 5 -7.85 14.72 -2.22
C VAL A 5 -8.80 14.13 -1.19
N SER A 6 -9.61 13.19 -1.64
CA SER A 6 -10.46 12.37 -0.78
C SER A 6 -10.07 10.89 -0.85
N TYR A 7 -10.49 10.13 0.14
CA TYR A 7 -10.21 8.70 0.25
C TYR A 7 -11.52 7.94 0.38
N ARG A 8 -11.62 6.87 -0.37
CA ARG A 8 -12.81 6.03 -0.35
C ARG A 8 -12.38 4.55 -0.39
N ALA A 9 -13.02 3.72 0.42
CA ALA A 9 -12.86 2.27 0.28
C ALA A 9 -13.25 1.85 -1.15
N ALA A 10 -12.42 1.02 -1.76
CA ALA A 10 -12.65 0.52 -3.09
C ALA A 10 -13.80 -0.49 -3.09
N LEU A 11 -14.55 -0.52 -4.16
CA LEU A 11 -15.63 -1.44 -4.46
C LEU A 11 -15.23 -2.39 -5.59
N THR A 12 -15.95 -3.46 -5.76
CA THR A 12 -15.73 -4.41 -6.88
C THR A 12 -15.83 -3.71 -8.25
N SER A 13 -16.67 -2.69 -8.35
CA SER A 13 -16.81 -1.86 -9.57
C SER A 13 -15.57 -1.02 -9.90
N ASP A 14 -14.65 -0.83 -8.94
CA ASP A 14 -13.41 -0.08 -9.13
C ASP A 14 -12.27 -0.94 -9.69
N MET A 15 -12.49 -2.24 -9.91
CA MET A 15 -11.46 -3.21 -10.25
C MET A 15 -10.59 -2.77 -11.44
N ASP A 16 -11.19 -2.31 -12.53
CA ASP A 16 -10.43 -1.93 -13.72
C ASP A 16 -9.59 -0.68 -13.49
N SER A 17 -10.09 0.28 -12.73
CA SER A 17 -9.32 1.46 -12.31
C SER A 17 -8.15 1.09 -11.41
N LEU A 18 -8.36 0.19 -10.45
CA LEU A 18 -7.30 -0.33 -9.58
C LEU A 18 -6.21 -1.03 -10.37
N LEU A 19 -6.57 -1.94 -11.28
CA LEU A 19 -5.60 -2.66 -12.10
C LEU A 19 -4.80 -1.72 -13.00
N GLN A 20 -5.43 -0.67 -13.53
CA GLN A 20 -4.72 0.35 -14.30
C GLN A 20 -3.67 1.08 -13.44
N LEU A 21 -4.02 1.46 -12.21
CA LEU A 21 -3.11 2.12 -11.28
C LEU A 21 -1.99 1.16 -10.83
N MET A 22 -2.30 -0.11 -10.58
CA MET A 22 -1.32 -1.13 -10.20
C MET A 22 -0.33 -1.43 -11.31
N ARG A 23 -0.77 -1.45 -12.59
CA ARG A 23 0.16 -1.52 -13.73
C ARG A 23 1.10 -0.32 -13.79
N ALA A 24 0.58 0.88 -13.50
CA ALA A 24 1.42 2.09 -13.46
C ALA A 24 2.46 2.03 -12.33
N LEU A 25 2.10 1.49 -11.16
CA LEU A 25 3.07 1.23 -10.09
C LEU A 25 4.18 0.30 -10.56
N GLN A 26 3.86 -0.79 -11.28
CA GLN A 26 4.85 -1.75 -11.78
C GLN A 26 5.87 -1.14 -12.74
N GLN A 27 5.51 -0.08 -13.44
CA GLN A 27 6.43 0.66 -14.31
C GLN A 27 7.36 1.57 -13.51
N ASP A 28 6.93 2.04 -12.36
CA ASP A 28 7.62 3.01 -11.52
C ASP A 28 8.47 2.33 -10.42
N ASP A 29 7.91 1.35 -9.73
CA ASP A 29 8.54 0.56 -8.66
C ASP A 29 8.09 -0.90 -8.74
N PRO A 30 8.71 -1.70 -9.62
CA PRO A 30 8.27 -3.05 -9.91
C PRO A 30 8.40 -3.98 -8.70
N TRP A 31 7.43 -4.89 -8.56
CA TRP A 31 7.51 -5.97 -7.58
C TRP A 31 8.69 -6.90 -7.86
N SER A 32 9.10 -7.65 -6.86
CA SER A 32 10.07 -8.74 -7.00
C SER A 32 9.54 -9.94 -7.80
N VAL A 33 8.25 -9.96 -8.10
CA VAL A 33 7.59 -10.99 -8.90
C VAL A 33 6.94 -10.38 -10.15
N PRO A 34 6.84 -11.14 -11.27
CA PRO A 34 6.18 -10.65 -12.47
C PRO A 34 4.71 -10.29 -12.22
N PHE A 35 4.29 -9.13 -12.71
CA PHE A 35 2.89 -8.71 -12.67
C PHE A 35 2.05 -9.61 -13.60
N ARG A 36 1.14 -10.37 -13.01
CA ARG A 36 0.14 -11.18 -13.74
C ARG A 36 -1.24 -10.69 -13.37
N GLU A 37 -1.89 -10.02 -14.30
CA GLU A 37 -3.16 -9.33 -14.07
C GLU A 37 -4.25 -10.21 -13.49
N GLU A 38 -4.38 -11.45 -13.97
CA GLU A 38 -5.39 -12.39 -13.47
C GLU A 38 -5.20 -12.67 -11.97
N LEU A 39 -3.97 -12.94 -11.55
CA LEU A 39 -3.65 -13.18 -10.13
C LEU A 39 -3.83 -11.93 -9.28
N VAL A 40 -3.49 -10.76 -9.82
CA VAL A 40 -3.69 -9.48 -9.12
C VAL A 40 -5.18 -9.21 -8.96
N ARG A 41 -5.98 -9.44 -9.99
CA ARG A 41 -7.45 -9.30 -9.93
C ARG A 41 -8.05 -10.20 -8.84
N GLU A 42 -7.66 -11.47 -8.80
CA GLU A 42 -8.09 -12.41 -7.76
C GLU A 42 -7.68 -11.95 -6.36
N SER A 43 -6.44 -11.48 -6.20
CA SER A 43 -5.92 -10.99 -4.92
C SER A 43 -6.66 -9.73 -4.45
N VAL A 44 -6.91 -8.79 -5.33
CA VAL A 44 -7.71 -7.58 -5.02
C VAL A 44 -9.12 -7.97 -4.63
N GLN A 45 -9.76 -8.87 -5.36
CA GLN A 45 -11.09 -9.35 -5.04
C GLN A 45 -11.14 -10.01 -3.66
N GLU A 46 -10.13 -10.82 -3.32
CA GLU A 46 -10.00 -11.43 -2.00
C GLU A 46 -9.97 -10.37 -0.89
N LEU A 47 -9.18 -9.30 -1.05
CA LEU A 47 -9.13 -8.21 -0.08
C LEU A 47 -10.45 -7.43 0.03
N LEU A 48 -11.12 -7.19 -1.09
CA LEU A 48 -12.41 -6.48 -1.11
C LEU A 48 -13.51 -7.27 -0.36
N LEU A 49 -13.45 -8.60 -0.41
CA LEU A 49 -14.41 -9.50 0.24
C LEU A 49 -14.05 -9.81 1.70
N ASN A 50 -12.78 -9.66 2.08
CA ASN A 50 -12.28 -10.06 3.39
C ASN A 50 -11.63 -8.88 4.14
N PRO A 51 -12.44 -7.96 4.69
CA PRO A 51 -11.95 -6.74 5.32
C PRO A 51 -11.06 -6.96 6.57
N PHE A 52 -11.04 -8.18 7.11
CA PHE A 52 -10.11 -8.54 8.20
C PHE A 52 -8.68 -8.80 7.73
N ARG A 53 -8.49 -9.12 6.44
CA ARG A 53 -7.16 -9.33 5.85
C ARG A 53 -6.52 -8.01 5.45
N GLY A 54 -7.32 -7.07 4.97
CA GLY A 54 -6.83 -5.79 4.49
C GLY A 54 -7.93 -4.88 3.96
N ARG A 55 -7.53 -3.72 3.52
CA ARG A 55 -8.39 -2.68 2.92
C ARG A 55 -7.71 -2.08 1.72
N VAL A 56 -8.49 -1.85 0.70
CA VAL A 56 -8.06 -1.09 -0.48
C VAL A 56 -8.81 0.22 -0.52
N TYR A 57 -8.08 1.31 -0.66
CA TYR A 57 -8.66 2.66 -0.77
C TYR A 57 -8.23 3.30 -2.09
N LEU A 58 -9.15 3.99 -2.73
CA LEU A 58 -8.83 4.89 -3.83
C LEU A 58 -8.48 6.28 -3.28
N ILE A 59 -7.49 6.90 -3.88
CA ILE A 59 -7.15 8.32 -3.70
C ILE A 59 -7.79 9.05 -4.86
N LEU A 60 -8.67 9.99 -4.55
CA LEU A 60 -9.49 10.69 -5.55
C LEU A 60 -9.15 12.18 -5.58
N ASP A 61 -9.03 12.72 -6.78
CA ASP A 61 -9.13 14.14 -7.07
C ASP A 61 -10.50 14.37 -7.70
N ALA A 62 -11.40 15.02 -6.96
CA ALA A 62 -12.84 14.98 -7.23
C ALA A 62 -13.32 13.52 -7.40
N ASP A 63 -13.79 13.15 -8.59
CA ASP A 63 -14.27 11.79 -8.90
C ASP A 63 -13.23 10.93 -9.65
N THR A 64 -12.03 11.46 -9.86
CA THR A 64 -10.98 10.77 -10.63
C THR A 64 -10.03 10.02 -9.71
N ALA A 65 -9.84 8.73 -9.94
CA ALA A 65 -8.85 7.93 -9.23
C ALA A 65 -7.43 8.29 -9.68
N ILE A 66 -6.67 8.89 -8.78
CA ILE A 66 -5.29 9.36 -9.01
C ILE A 66 -4.24 8.51 -8.32
N GLY A 67 -4.67 7.59 -7.48
CA GLY A 67 -3.79 6.69 -6.74
C GLY A 67 -4.59 5.70 -5.92
N TYR A 68 -3.89 4.88 -5.17
CA TYR A 68 -4.50 3.93 -4.26
C TYR A 68 -3.59 3.62 -3.07
N LEU A 69 -4.20 3.08 -2.03
CA LEU A 69 -3.56 2.61 -0.81
C LEU A 69 -4.09 1.22 -0.49
N VAL A 70 -3.19 0.28 -0.22
CA VAL A 70 -3.53 -1.04 0.33
C VAL A 70 -2.98 -1.15 1.74
N LEU A 71 -3.86 -1.45 2.69
CA LEU A 71 -3.49 -1.84 4.04
C LEU A 71 -3.75 -3.34 4.22
N SER A 72 -2.78 -4.05 4.78
CA SER A 72 -2.95 -5.42 5.27
C SER A 72 -2.86 -5.46 6.79
N PHE A 73 -3.48 -6.48 7.41
CA PHE A 73 -3.54 -6.62 8.86
C PHE A 73 -3.05 -7.99 9.29
N ASP A 74 -2.24 -8.02 10.33
CA ASP A 74 -1.82 -9.22 11.02
C ASP A 74 -1.91 -9.06 12.54
N PHE A 75 -1.55 -10.09 13.29
CA PHE A 75 -1.50 -10.04 14.74
C PHE A 75 -0.07 -10.29 15.23
N SER A 76 0.42 -9.43 16.09
CA SER A 76 1.77 -9.53 16.65
C SER A 76 1.73 -9.67 18.18
N LEU A 77 2.43 -10.67 18.69
CA LEU A 77 2.67 -10.81 20.12
C LEU A 77 3.60 -9.70 20.63
N GLU A 78 4.58 -9.30 19.86
CA GLU A 78 5.54 -8.25 20.22
C GLU A 78 4.82 -6.91 20.50
N TYR A 79 3.85 -6.55 19.66
CA TYR A 79 3.05 -5.34 19.82
C TYR A 79 1.74 -5.56 20.58
N ALA A 80 1.50 -6.79 21.01
CA ALA A 80 0.31 -7.21 21.77
C ALA A 80 -1.02 -6.81 21.09
N GLY A 81 -1.14 -7.06 19.80
CA GLY A 81 -2.35 -6.72 19.06
C GLY A 81 -2.20 -6.73 17.55
N ILE A 82 -3.15 -6.06 16.90
CA ILE A 82 -3.19 -5.93 15.45
C ILE A 82 -2.09 -4.98 14.99
N ASN A 83 -1.34 -5.41 13.98
CA ASN A 83 -0.48 -4.56 13.16
C ASN A 83 -1.18 -4.23 11.85
N ALA A 84 -0.90 -3.06 11.33
CA ALA A 84 -1.22 -2.71 9.96
C ALA A 84 0.07 -2.55 9.14
N TRP A 85 0.01 -2.91 7.87
CA TRP A 85 1.06 -2.68 6.89
C TRP A 85 0.51 -1.82 5.76
N ILE A 86 1.26 -0.81 5.36
CA ILE A 86 1.08 -0.23 4.03
C ILE A 86 1.73 -1.21 3.06
N ASP A 87 0.90 -2.07 2.46
CA ASP A 87 1.33 -3.06 1.48
C ASP A 87 1.68 -2.38 0.15
N GLU A 88 0.83 -1.44 -0.27
CA GLU A 88 1.07 -0.60 -1.44
C GLU A 88 0.55 0.82 -1.22
N LEU A 89 1.28 1.80 -1.73
CA LEU A 89 0.88 3.19 -1.85
C LEU A 89 1.37 3.74 -3.18
N PHE A 90 0.45 4.16 -4.02
CA PHE A 90 0.75 4.73 -5.32
C PHE A 90 -0.01 6.04 -5.55
N VAL A 91 0.70 7.03 -6.05
CA VAL A 91 0.13 8.29 -6.57
C VAL A 91 0.72 8.49 -7.95
N ARG A 92 -0.12 8.84 -8.92
CA ARG A 92 0.32 9.12 -10.30
C ARG A 92 1.51 10.06 -10.29
N PRO A 93 2.58 9.76 -11.05
CA PRO A 93 3.84 10.54 -11.03
C PRO A 93 3.65 12.02 -11.27
N GLU A 94 2.76 12.39 -12.19
CA GLU A 94 2.47 13.78 -12.57
C GLU A 94 1.80 14.60 -11.46
N LEU A 95 1.29 13.95 -10.41
CA LEU A 95 0.64 14.59 -9.27
C LEU A 95 1.49 14.56 -7.99
N ARG A 96 2.70 14.02 -8.07
CA ARG A 96 3.63 13.99 -6.93
C ARG A 96 4.17 15.38 -6.61
N GLY A 97 4.74 15.54 -5.42
CA GLY A 97 5.28 16.82 -4.95
C GLY A 97 4.22 17.82 -4.49
N GLN A 98 2.94 17.48 -4.49
CA GLN A 98 1.81 18.32 -4.09
C GLN A 98 1.26 17.99 -2.69
N GLY A 99 2.00 17.23 -1.89
CA GLY A 99 1.62 16.84 -0.52
C GLY A 99 0.65 15.67 -0.42
N ILE A 100 0.23 15.05 -1.55
CA ILE A 100 -0.74 13.94 -1.56
C ILE A 100 -0.21 12.75 -0.75
N GLY A 101 1.07 12.39 -0.92
CA GLY A 101 1.69 11.30 -0.16
C GLY A 101 1.63 11.52 1.36
N SER A 102 1.90 12.74 1.83
CA SER A 102 1.78 13.11 3.24
C SER A 102 0.35 12.93 3.76
N LYS A 103 -0.63 13.45 3.05
CA LYS A 103 -2.05 13.30 3.41
C LYS A 103 -2.48 11.82 3.41
N THR A 104 -1.95 11.04 2.45
CA THR A 104 -2.25 9.59 2.38
C THR A 104 -1.66 8.83 3.55
N LEU A 105 -0.45 9.19 4.03
CA LEU A 105 0.13 8.57 5.22
C LEU A 105 -0.65 8.91 6.50
N GLU A 106 -1.16 10.14 6.62
CA GLU A 106 -2.03 10.54 7.74
C GLU A 106 -3.35 9.76 7.69
N PHE A 107 -3.95 9.65 6.52
CA PHE A 107 -5.15 8.83 6.31
C PHE A 107 -4.89 7.35 6.63
N ALA A 108 -3.78 6.77 6.15
CA ALA A 108 -3.41 5.38 6.41
C ALA A 108 -3.29 5.11 7.92
N ALA A 109 -2.63 6.01 8.66
CA ALA A 109 -2.50 5.90 10.11
C ALA A 109 -3.86 5.98 10.81
N GLN A 110 -4.75 6.85 10.36
CA GLN A 110 -6.10 6.95 10.91
C GLN A 110 -6.93 5.69 10.61
N ALA A 111 -6.95 5.24 9.37
CA ALA A 111 -7.64 4.03 8.97
C ALA A 111 -7.13 2.78 9.71
N ALA A 112 -5.82 2.67 9.91
CA ALA A 112 -5.22 1.60 10.71
C ALA A 112 -5.70 1.63 12.18
N ARG A 113 -5.73 2.82 12.82
CA ARG A 113 -6.25 2.97 14.18
C ARG A 113 -7.72 2.56 14.29
N GLU A 114 -8.54 2.93 13.33
CA GLU A 114 -9.97 2.57 13.28
C GLU A 114 -10.18 1.05 13.18
N HIS A 115 -9.22 0.32 12.62
CA HIS A 115 -9.18 -1.14 12.61
C HIS A 115 -8.55 -1.74 13.88
N GLY A 116 -8.19 -0.94 14.86
CA GLY A 116 -7.59 -1.39 16.10
C GLY A 116 -6.09 -1.69 16.03
N ALA A 117 -5.41 -1.30 14.94
CA ALA A 117 -3.98 -1.49 14.82
C ALA A 117 -3.22 -0.60 15.81
N LYS A 118 -2.19 -1.18 16.42
CA LYS A 118 -1.31 -0.48 17.39
C LYS A 118 -0.07 0.07 16.73
N VAL A 119 0.32 -0.48 15.59
CA VAL A 119 1.49 -0.06 14.83
C VAL A 119 1.19 -0.14 13.34
N LEU A 120 1.78 0.77 12.58
CA LEU A 120 1.72 0.81 11.13
C LEU A 120 3.14 0.63 10.58
N HIS A 121 3.33 -0.39 9.78
CA HIS A 121 4.59 -0.74 9.13
C HIS A 121 4.54 -0.45 7.63
N LEU A 122 5.70 -0.35 7.03
CA LEU A 122 5.89 -0.42 5.58
C LEU A 122 7.30 -0.94 5.27
N GLU A 123 7.45 -1.43 4.06
CA GLU A 123 8.74 -1.72 3.46
C GLU A 123 9.03 -0.72 2.35
N VAL A 124 10.29 -0.38 2.20
CA VAL A 124 10.74 0.54 1.16
C VAL A 124 12.06 0.06 0.57
N ASN A 125 12.15 0.05 -0.75
CA ASN A 125 13.37 -0.34 -1.44
C ASN A 125 14.53 0.59 -1.05
N ARG A 126 15.72 0.01 -0.86
CA ARG A 126 16.95 0.78 -0.59
C ARG A 126 17.19 1.76 -1.75
N GLY A 127 17.44 3.02 -1.42
CA GLY A 127 17.63 4.08 -2.40
C GLY A 127 16.33 4.76 -2.89
N ASN A 128 15.16 4.27 -2.52
CA ASN A 128 13.91 4.97 -2.81
C ASN A 128 13.81 6.24 -1.96
N ARG A 129 13.66 7.39 -2.64
CA ARG A 129 13.60 8.71 -1.98
C ARG A 129 12.39 8.89 -1.06
N ALA A 130 11.35 8.07 -1.22
CA ALA A 130 10.17 8.07 -0.35
C ALA A 130 10.51 7.82 1.13
N ILE A 131 11.66 7.22 1.44
CA ILE A 131 12.12 7.01 2.81
C ILE A 131 12.14 8.33 3.62
N HIS A 132 12.47 9.45 2.99
CA HIS A 132 12.48 10.76 3.66
C HIS A 132 11.08 11.23 4.02
N LEU A 133 10.08 10.93 3.19
CA LEU A 133 8.68 11.20 3.47
C LEU A 133 8.22 10.37 4.69
N TYR A 134 8.49 9.08 4.68
CA TYR A 134 8.09 8.17 5.77
C TYR A 134 8.70 8.59 7.11
N ARG A 135 9.99 8.91 7.15
CA ARG A 135 10.66 9.38 8.37
C ARG A 135 10.06 10.69 8.91
N ARG A 136 9.67 11.64 8.04
CA ARG A 136 8.97 12.86 8.47
C ARG A 136 7.61 12.58 9.08
N HIS A 137 6.97 11.47 8.72
CA HIS A 137 5.70 10.99 9.28
C HIS A 137 5.87 10.03 10.47
N GLY A 138 7.06 9.98 11.07
CA GLY A 138 7.30 9.23 12.30
C GLY A 138 7.63 7.75 12.11
N PHE A 139 7.81 7.29 10.87
CA PHE A 139 8.34 5.94 10.64
C PHE A 139 9.82 5.90 11.01
N ALA A 140 10.19 4.89 11.79
CA ALA A 140 11.56 4.66 12.24
C ALA A 140 12.11 3.38 11.62
N ASP A 141 13.40 3.40 11.31
CA ASP A 141 14.08 2.22 10.77
C ASP A 141 14.18 1.14 11.86
N HIS A 142 13.97 -0.11 11.47
CA HIS A 142 14.26 -1.26 12.30
C HIS A 142 15.61 -1.86 11.89
N ASP A 143 16.42 -2.25 12.87
CA ASP A 143 17.66 -2.99 12.66
C ASP A 143 17.35 -4.49 12.51
N ARG A 144 16.64 -4.83 11.45
CA ARG A 144 16.18 -6.19 11.13
C ARG A 144 16.24 -6.42 9.62
N TYR A 145 16.52 -7.66 9.24
CA TYR A 145 16.38 -8.10 7.85
C TYR A 145 15.02 -8.74 7.63
N LEU A 146 14.38 -8.41 6.50
CA LEU A 146 13.29 -9.21 5.96
C LEU A 146 13.91 -10.37 5.16
N LEU A 147 13.56 -11.60 5.53
CA LEU A 147 13.96 -12.82 4.83
C LEU A 147 12.72 -13.52 4.32
N SER A 148 12.71 -13.88 3.04
CA SER A 148 11.59 -14.54 2.40
C SER A 148 12.00 -15.92 1.85
N LYS A 149 11.11 -16.90 2.00
CA LYS A 149 11.24 -18.23 1.41
C LYS A 149 9.96 -18.57 0.66
N TRP A 150 10.07 -18.89 -0.61
CA TRP A 150 8.94 -19.40 -1.37
C TRP A 150 8.51 -20.77 -0.85
N LEU A 151 7.22 -20.95 -0.62
CA LEU A 151 6.61 -22.22 -0.17
C LEU A 151 5.89 -22.96 -1.31
N ILE A 152 5.81 -22.32 -2.45
CA ILE A 152 5.29 -22.84 -3.74
C ILE A 152 6.36 -22.61 -4.80
N ASP A 153 6.20 -23.21 -5.99
CA ASP A 153 7.07 -22.92 -7.12
C ASP A 153 6.91 -21.45 -7.53
N GLY A 154 7.86 -20.64 -7.13
CA GLY A 154 7.90 -19.20 -7.34
C GLY A 154 9.15 -18.77 -8.10
N PRO A 155 9.25 -17.50 -8.51
CA PRO A 155 10.46 -16.96 -9.07
C PRO A 155 11.60 -17.07 -8.07
N SER A 156 12.78 -17.44 -8.55
CA SER A 156 13.99 -17.48 -7.71
C SER A 156 14.28 -16.07 -7.18
N LEU A 157 14.24 -15.89 -5.86
CA LEU A 157 14.75 -14.69 -5.20
C LEU A 157 16.27 -14.78 -5.17
N SER A 158 16.91 -14.72 -6.34
CA SER A 158 18.37 -14.60 -6.41
C SER A 158 18.77 -13.21 -5.95
N GLY A 159 19.41 -13.18 -4.78
CA GLY A 159 19.97 -11.98 -4.15
C GLY A 159 21.12 -11.36 -4.91
#